data_f62aa187a0c21076773fa363c8dda7d6
#
_entry.id   f62aa187a0c21076773fa363c8dda7d6
#
_cell.length_a   1.000
_cell.length_b   1.000
_cell.length_c   1.000
_cell.angle_alpha   90.00
_cell.angle_beta   90.00
_cell.angle_gamma   90.00
#
_symmetry.space_group_name_H-M   'P 1'
#
loop_
_entity.id
_entity.type
_entity.pdbx_description
1 polymer ?
#
loop_
_entity_poly.entity_id
_entity_poly.type
_entity_poly.pdbx_seq_one_letter_code
_entity_poly.pdbx_strand_id
1 'polypeptide(L)'
;MKKNDAKTISLLVGSALLASIAACSSAPAPATENTATVATPKDSVAVSEQSGAAAQPAKSDIPASYKDIQFPEYNYVAPYPKDYRVEIADGVTGYIVSDRRLPLVNFTVYFENPRVPASIKDEAAFEMLGSMLRRGGGGGIAPGALEDTLEFISAGVGSSAGVWTASFDIDCLTKDFASVLALTKKVLLAPAFDKEQLEIVKTKSATAYEQRYDTPAKVLSALRAKVNYAPNNRLWDATGDEYKKVTDADLKRLSRGVFQSSRIIFALSGDVDRDSSVQMLKEFFADWKKDTSTVSSKPADSAFVAPQPLAYLRKPGTFVVDKDITQANIAINQPFVKRPHPDYYPAAVASFILGGGSFTSRLMNRVRSDEGLAYSIYSTVGNDYRDTAMTTIALQTKVESVDFALTLIFEEVEKLAKEGPTAEELEQAKKALIESLPSLFDSPASTATIFAKGELLGKTFDHYLDYVKEISAVTPEQVKAMIAKYFARDKMTISIVGPVSKFDALKPFTVIPQDSLDFRQ
;
A
#
# COMPACT_ATOMS: atom_id res chain seq x y z
N MET A 1 -43.16 3.08 20.71
CA MET A 1 -43.19 4.44 20.11
C MET A 1 -41.79 5.05 20.20
N LYS A 2 -41.33 5.57 19.06
CA LYS A 2 -40.11 6.34 18.75
C LYS A 2 -38.81 5.54 18.59
N LYS A 3 -38.51 5.36 17.30
CA LYS A 3 -37.21 5.08 16.68
C LYS A 3 -36.21 6.19 16.96
N ASN A 4 -34.96 5.83 17.13
CA ASN A 4 -33.84 6.72 16.79
C ASN A 4 -32.79 5.88 16.04
N ASP A 5 -32.60 6.26 14.80
CA ASP A 5 -31.60 5.70 13.88
C ASP A 5 -30.23 6.30 14.21
N ALA A 6 -29.27 5.48 14.59
CA ALA A 6 -27.86 5.86 14.65
C ALA A 6 -27.15 5.30 13.41
N LYS A 7 -26.70 6.20 12.55
CA LYS A 7 -25.87 5.88 11.36
C LYS A 7 -24.49 5.40 11.79
N THR A 8 -24.21 4.15 11.48
CA THR A 8 -22.90 3.54 11.67
C THR A 8 -21.98 3.92 10.52
N ILE A 9 -20.92 4.67 10.80
CA ILE A 9 -19.82 4.90 9.85
C ILE A 9 -18.86 3.73 10.01
N SER A 10 -18.75 2.92 8.96
CA SER A 10 -17.84 1.78 8.88
C SER A 10 -16.47 2.24 8.42
N LEU A 11 -15.47 2.27 9.31
CA LEU A 11 -14.06 2.37 8.94
C LEU A 11 -13.50 0.96 8.75
N LEU A 12 -13.23 0.60 7.50
CA LEU A 12 -12.49 -0.59 7.11
C LEU A 12 -10.98 -0.29 7.23
N VAL A 13 -10.31 -0.88 8.20
CA VAL A 13 -8.85 -1.01 8.22
C VAL A 13 -8.52 -2.42 7.71
N GLY A 14 -8.21 -2.51 6.43
CA GLY A 14 -7.68 -3.72 5.83
C GLY A 14 -6.18 -3.55 5.59
N SER A 15 -5.39 -4.43 6.19
CA SER A 15 -3.97 -4.55 5.92
C SER A 15 -3.77 -5.09 4.51
N ALA A 16 -3.45 -4.21 3.55
CA ALA A 16 -3.00 -4.62 2.23
C ALA A 16 -1.80 -3.77 1.82
N LEU A 17 -0.65 -4.40 1.82
CA LEU A 17 0.55 -3.87 1.18
C LEU A 17 0.36 -3.98 -0.33
N LEU A 18 -0.31 -3.00 -0.92
CA LEU A 18 -0.37 -2.78 -2.36
C LEU A 18 -0.30 -1.28 -2.58
N ALA A 19 0.82 -0.84 -3.15
CA ALA A 19 0.94 0.51 -3.67
C ALA A 19 -0.12 0.71 -4.76
N SER A 20 -1.24 1.30 -4.40
CA SER A 20 -2.26 1.73 -5.33
C SER A 20 -2.02 3.21 -5.64
N ILE A 21 -1.62 3.46 -6.88
CA ILE A 21 -1.79 4.78 -7.49
C ILE A 21 -3.29 4.92 -7.74
N ALA A 22 -4.00 5.60 -6.85
CA ALA A 22 -5.40 5.94 -7.04
C ALA A 22 -5.46 7.25 -7.83
N ALA A 23 -5.83 7.17 -9.10
CA ALA A 23 -6.26 8.32 -9.87
C ALA A 23 -7.68 8.71 -9.39
N CYS A 24 -7.83 9.90 -8.85
CA CYS A 24 -9.13 10.50 -8.55
C CYS A 24 -9.88 10.78 -9.86
N SER A 25 -11.01 10.09 -10.08
CA SER A 25 -12.05 10.53 -11.00
C SER A 25 -13.28 10.93 -10.18
N SER A 26 -13.50 12.21 -10.02
CA SER A 26 -14.76 12.76 -9.53
C SER A 26 -15.77 12.78 -10.66
N ALA A 27 -16.82 11.95 -10.57
CA ALA A 27 -18.00 12.07 -11.41
C ALA A 27 -18.92 13.18 -10.86
N PRO A 28 -19.57 13.98 -11.71
CA PRO A 28 -20.51 15.00 -11.26
C PRO A 28 -21.84 14.36 -10.84
N ALA A 29 -22.36 14.76 -9.69
CA ALA A 29 -23.69 14.41 -9.22
C ALA A 29 -24.78 15.13 -10.05
N PRO A 30 -25.97 14.53 -10.22
CA PRO A 30 -27.07 15.18 -10.95
C PRO A 30 -27.64 16.36 -10.18
N ALA A 31 -27.87 17.45 -10.90
CA ALA A 31 -28.49 18.67 -10.38
C ALA A 31 -29.96 18.42 -10.00
N THR A 32 -30.31 18.68 -8.76
CA THR A 32 -31.69 18.86 -8.32
C THR A 32 -32.07 20.33 -8.43
N GLU A 33 -33.06 20.62 -9.27
CA GLU A 33 -33.72 21.93 -9.35
C GLU A 33 -34.42 22.25 -8.00
N ASN A 34 -33.95 23.28 -7.35
CA ASN A 34 -34.70 23.96 -6.30
C ASN A 34 -35.05 25.37 -6.77
N THR A 35 -36.30 25.56 -7.18
CA THR A 35 -36.92 26.85 -7.40
C THR A 35 -37.15 27.53 -6.06
N ALA A 36 -36.31 28.49 -5.72
CA ALA A 36 -36.59 29.45 -4.65
C ALA A 36 -36.74 30.84 -5.25
N THR A 37 -37.97 31.36 -5.18
CA THR A 37 -38.36 32.72 -5.55
C THR A 37 -37.66 33.73 -4.64
N VAL A 38 -36.79 34.57 -5.17
CA VAL A 38 -36.18 35.69 -4.47
C VAL A 38 -36.87 37.00 -4.90
N ALA A 39 -37.47 37.65 -3.91
CA ALA A 39 -38.08 38.97 -4.07
C ALA A 39 -36.99 40.05 -4.29
N THR A 40 -37.19 40.87 -5.30
CA THR A 40 -36.38 42.05 -5.62
C THR A 40 -36.74 43.24 -4.71
N PRO A 41 -35.78 43.95 -4.11
CA PRO A 41 -35.96 45.32 -3.66
C PRO A 41 -35.64 46.28 -4.82
N LYS A 42 -36.59 47.16 -5.11
CA LYS A 42 -36.37 48.35 -5.92
C LYS A 42 -35.74 49.43 -5.04
N ASP A 43 -34.51 49.83 -5.38
CA ASP A 43 -34.05 51.17 -5.08
C ASP A 43 -33.12 51.64 -6.20
N SER A 44 -33.55 52.67 -6.87
CA SER A 44 -32.89 53.36 -7.97
C SER A 44 -31.83 54.31 -7.42
N VAL A 45 -30.55 54.01 -7.70
CA VAL A 45 -29.48 55.00 -7.55
C VAL A 45 -29.04 55.41 -8.94
N ALA A 46 -29.18 56.69 -9.23
CA ALA A 46 -28.73 57.31 -10.49
C ALA A 46 -27.20 57.29 -10.55
N VAL A 47 -26.67 56.64 -11.60
CA VAL A 47 -25.24 56.67 -11.93
C VAL A 47 -25.04 57.76 -12.98
N SER A 48 -24.22 58.76 -12.66
CA SER A 48 -23.76 59.81 -13.56
C SER A 48 -22.83 59.20 -14.60
N GLU A 49 -23.12 59.39 -15.89
CA GLU A 49 -22.22 59.10 -16.98
C GLU A 49 -20.99 60.00 -16.93
N GLN A 50 -19.84 59.46 -16.60
CA GLN A 50 -18.54 60.03 -16.98
C GLN A 50 -17.95 59.17 -18.11
N SER A 51 -17.86 59.80 -19.26
CA SER A 51 -17.16 59.26 -20.45
C SER A 51 -15.66 59.13 -20.17
N GLY A 52 -15.25 57.95 -19.76
CA GLY A 52 -13.84 57.53 -19.70
C GLY A 52 -13.49 56.73 -20.93
N ALA A 53 -12.42 57.12 -21.61
CA ALA A 53 -11.87 56.43 -22.79
C ALA A 53 -11.73 54.94 -22.52
N ALA A 54 -12.24 54.09 -23.44
CA ALA A 54 -12.12 52.67 -23.39
C ALA A 54 -10.63 52.28 -23.40
N ALA A 55 -10.13 51.80 -22.25
CA ALA A 55 -8.85 51.14 -22.20
C ALA A 55 -8.92 49.87 -23.08
N GLN A 56 -8.03 49.72 -24.03
CA GLN A 56 -7.88 48.48 -24.79
C GLN A 56 -7.67 47.34 -23.81
N PRO A 57 -8.38 46.21 -23.98
CA PRO A 57 -8.14 45.04 -23.11
C PRO A 57 -6.67 44.65 -23.24
N ALA A 58 -5.99 44.56 -22.11
CA ALA A 58 -4.63 44.04 -22.07
C ALA A 58 -4.62 42.69 -22.81
N LYS A 59 -3.67 42.51 -23.73
CA LYS A 59 -3.49 41.23 -24.41
C LYS A 59 -3.40 40.17 -23.35
N SER A 60 -4.32 39.24 -23.35
CA SER A 60 -4.27 38.10 -22.45
C SER A 60 -3.04 37.27 -22.82
N ASP A 61 -2.17 37.00 -21.84
CA ASP A 61 -1.00 36.12 -22.02
C ASP A 61 -1.42 34.64 -22.12
N ILE A 62 -2.73 34.38 -22.21
CA ILE A 62 -3.27 33.03 -22.35
C ILE A 62 -3.08 32.57 -23.78
N PRO A 63 -2.36 31.46 -24.03
CA PRO A 63 -2.18 30.89 -25.35
C PRO A 63 -3.52 30.60 -26.05
N ALA A 64 -3.60 30.84 -27.35
CA ALA A 64 -4.82 30.63 -28.12
C ALA A 64 -5.19 29.13 -28.26
N SER A 65 -4.22 28.25 -28.11
CA SER A 65 -4.40 26.80 -28.12
C SER A 65 -3.56 26.14 -27.05
N TYR A 66 -4.03 25.01 -26.51
CA TYR A 66 -3.22 24.18 -25.57
C TYR A 66 -1.89 23.73 -26.19
N LYS A 67 -1.79 23.69 -27.55
CA LYS A 67 -0.57 23.35 -28.28
C LYS A 67 0.50 24.44 -28.21
N ASP A 68 0.08 25.66 -27.90
CA ASP A 68 0.97 26.83 -27.84
C ASP A 68 1.52 27.03 -26.41
N ILE A 69 1.06 26.21 -25.44
CA ILE A 69 1.55 26.23 -24.05
C ILE A 69 2.97 25.65 -24.04
N GLN A 70 3.95 26.53 -23.74
CA GLN A 70 5.32 26.09 -23.50
C GLN A 70 5.49 25.80 -21.99
N PHE A 71 5.77 24.54 -21.67
CA PHE A 71 6.14 24.16 -20.32
C PHE A 71 7.66 24.39 -20.15
N PRO A 72 8.08 24.97 -19.02
CA PRO A 72 9.51 25.04 -18.70
C PRO A 72 10.08 23.62 -18.60
N GLU A 73 11.36 23.48 -18.91
CA GLU A 73 12.06 22.21 -18.72
C GLU A 73 11.97 21.79 -17.26
N TYR A 74 11.43 20.62 -17.01
CA TYR A 74 11.15 20.14 -15.65
C TYR A 74 12.35 19.36 -15.11
N ASN A 75 13.14 20.02 -14.26
CA ASN A 75 14.30 19.42 -13.60
C ASN A 75 13.98 19.18 -12.12
N TYR A 76 13.26 18.11 -11.83
CA TYR A 76 13.01 17.72 -10.45
C TYR A 76 14.21 16.99 -9.83
N VAL A 77 14.66 17.48 -8.69
CA VAL A 77 15.66 16.81 -7.86
C VAL A 77 14.96 16.31 -6.60
N ALA A 78 14.93 14.99 -6.42
CA ALA A 78 14.34 14.39 -5.23
C ALA A 78 15.09 14.86 -3.96
N PRO A 79 14.39 15.06 -2.84
CA PRO A 79 15.04 15.38 -1.58
C PRO A 79 16.10 14.32 -1.21
N TYR A 80 17.26 14.78 -0.72
CA TYR A 80 18.35 13.87 -0.41
C TYR A 80 18.26 13.34 1.02
N PRO A 81 18.18 12.03 1.24
CA PRO A 81 17.87 11.47 2.57
C PRO A 81 18.85 11.89 3.67
N LYS A 82 20.14 12.08 3.37
CA LYS A 82 21.15 12.48 4.37
C LYS A 82 20.87 13.84 5.02
N ASP A 83 20.21 14.75 4.31
CA ASP A 83 19.93 16.10 4.82
C ASP A 83 18.90 16.06 5.98
N TYR A 84 18.10 15.03 6.02
CA TYR A 84 17.04 14.83 7.01
C TYR A 84 17.37 13.79 8.07
N ARG A 85 18.41 12.98 7.84
CA ARG A 85 18.80 11.88 8.73
C ARG A 85 19.41 12.40 10.03
N VAL A 86 19.01 11.77 11.14
CA VAL A 86 19.59 11.96 12.47
C VAL A 86 19.88 10.60 13.10
N GLU A 87 20.87 10.59 14.01
CA GLU A 87 21.16 9.46 14.87
C GLU A 87 20.93 9.90 16.32
N ILE A 88 20.03 9.19 17.00
CA ILE A 88 19.62 9.52 18.38
C ILE A 88 20.50 8.76 19.39
N ALA A 89 20.71 7.48 19.12
CA ALA A 89 21.55 6.58 19.90
C ALA A 89 22.03 5.44 18.98
N ASP A 90 22.95 4.63 19.47
CA ASP A 90 23.38 3.44 18.73
C ASP A 90 22.18 2.54 18.38
N GLY A 91 22.00 2.27 17.09
CA GLY A 91 20.86 1.52 16.55
C GLY A 91 19.52 2.27 16.52
N VAL A 92 19.47 3.57 16.87
CA VAL A 92 18.27 4.41 16.78
C VAL A 92 18.54 5.57 15.84
N THR A 93 17.98 5.49 14.65
CA THR A 93 18.12 6.50 13.60
C THR A 93 16.76 6.99 13.13
N GLY A 94 16.72 8.08 12.39
CA GLY A 94 15.46 8.52 11.79
C GLY A 94 15.63 9.73 10.90
N TYR A 95 14.50 10.22 10.44
CA TYR A 95 14.39 11.32 9.50
C TYR A 95 13.46 12.39 10.04
N ILE A 96 13.92 13.64 10.09
CA ILE A 96 13.16 14.79 10.57
C ILE A 96 12.94 15.74 9.41
N VAL A 97 11.68 15.95 9.02
CA VAL A 97 11.27 16.86 7.96
C VAL A 97 10.40 17.97 8.56
N SER A 98 11.03 19.10 8.87
CA SER A 98 10.34 20.25 9.47
C SER A 98 9.50 20.99 8.44
N ASP A 99 8.23 21.27 8.79
CA ASP A 99 7.31 22.09 8.01
C ASP A 99 6.34 22.82 8.95
N ARG A 100 6.54 24.13 9.09
CA ARG A 100 5.80 24.97 10.05
C ARG A 100 4.53 25.64 9.48
N ARG A 101 4.10 25.21 8.28
CA ARG A 101 2.90 25.78 7.65
C ARG A 101 1.60 25.46 8.40
N LEU A 102 1.55 24.32 9.06
CA LEU A 102 0.43 23.88 9.91
C LEU A 102 0.99 23.40 11.25
N PRO A 103 0.28 23.63 12.37
CA PRO A 103 0.71 23.20 13.70
C PRO A 103 0.43 21.70 13.93
N LEU A 104 0.91 20.84 13.03
CA LEU A 104 0.69 19.40 13.02
C LEU A 104 2.02 18.65 13.13
N VAL A 105 1.99 17.52 13.82
CA VAL A 105 3.11 16.59 13.91
C VAL A 105 2.66 15.19 13.52
N ASN A 106 3.43 14.55 12.62
CA ASN A 106 3.31 13.14 12.30
C ASN A 106 4.59 12.43 12.76
N PHE A 107 4.45 11.38 13.55
CA PHE A 107 5.57 10.62 14.07
C PHE A 107 5.30 9.13 13.95
N THR A 108 6.15 8.41 13.23
CA THR A 108 6.07 6.95 13.09
C THR A 108 7.39 6.32 13.48
N VAL A 109 7.34 5.24 14.26
CA VAL A 109 8.52 4.49 14.70
C VAL A 109 8.40 3.05 14.23
N TYR A 110 9.46 2.54 13.61
CA TYR A 110 9.62 1.16 13.17
C TYR A 110 10.67 0.47 14.02
N PHE A 111 10.29 -0.65 14.63
CA PHE A 111 11.17 -1.57 15.31
C PHE A 111 11.43 -2.76 14.37
N GLU A 112 12.63 -2.90 13.86
CA GLU A 112 12.96 -4.05 13.02
C GLU A 112 12.98 -5.31 13.89
N ASN A 113 12.01 -6.17 13.68
CA ASN A 113 11.79 -7.34 14.51
C ASN A 113 11.24 -8.51 13.68
N PRO A 114 12.12 -9.13 12.84
CA PRO A 114 11.71 -10.20 11.94
C PRO A 114 11.29 -11.45 12.71
N ARG A 115 9.99 -11.77 12.71
CA ARG A 115 9.45 -12.91 13.44
C ARG A 115 8.09 -13.35 12.91
N VAL A 116 7.81 -14.64 13.04
CA VAL A 116 6.49 -15.24 12.85
C VAL A 116 6.20 -16.18 14.00
N PRO A 117 4.95 -16.50 14.30
CA PRO A 117 4.61 -17.50 15.29
C PRO A 117 5.32 -18.83 15.04
N ALA A 118 5.78 -19.48 16.08
CA ALA A 118 6.41 -20.80 15.99
C ALA A 118 5.39 -21.90 15.66
N SER A 119 4.10 -21.63 15.83
CA SER A 119 2.98 -22.54 15.62
C SER A 119 1.80 -21.82 15.01
N ILE A 120 1.10 -22.46 14.09
CA ILE A 120 -0.16 -21.97 13.52
C ILE A 120 -1.24 -21.69 14.58
N LYS A 121 -1.17 -22.32 15.74
CA LYS A 121 -2.07 -22.06 16.86
C LYS A 121 -1.97 -20.64 17.42
N ASP A 122 -0.82 -20.01 17.22
CA ASP A 122 -0.56 -18.65 17.69
C ASP A 122 -0.87 -17.59 16.62
N GLU A 123 -1.20 -18.00 15.38
CA GLU A 123 -1.40 -17.08 14.25
C GLU A 123 -2.54 -16.09 14.53
N ALA A 124 -3.70 -16.58 15.00
CA ALA A 124 -4.84 -15.72 15.33
C ALA A 124 -4.48 -14.64 16.37
N ALA A 125 -3.73 -15.01 17.39
CA ALA A 125 -3.30 -14.06 18.42
C ALA A 125 -2.23 -13.08 17.89
N PHE A 126 -1.34 -13.54 17.01
CA PHE A 126 -0.33 -12.69 16.38
C PHE A 126 -0.94 -11.64 15.46
N GLU A 127 -1.90 -12.01 14.62
CA GLU A 127 -2.63 -11.07 13.77
C GLU A 127 -3.39 -10.00 14.56
N MET A 128 -3.96 -10.38 15.70
CA MET A 128 -4.69 -9.45 16.57
C MET A 128 -3.77 -8.55 17.40
N LEU A 129 -2.52 -8.98 17.64
CA LEU A 129 -1.60 -8.36 18.57
C LEU A 129 -1.37 -6.88 18.28
N GLY A 130 -1.10 -6.54 17.00
CA GLY A 130 -0.80 -5.16 16.59
C GLY A 130 -1.86 -4.17 17.04
N SER A 131 -3.13 -4.47 16.77
CA SER A 131 -4.24 -3.59 17.15
C SER A 131 -4.48 -3.59 18.67
N MET A 132 -4.31 -4.73 19.32
CA MET A 132 -4.57 -4.88 20.75
C MET A 132 -3.52 -4.20 21.63
N LEU A 133 -2.30 -3.99 21.15
CA LEU A 133 -1.25 -3.25 21.88
C LEU A 133 -1.71 -1.85 22.30
N ARG A 134 -2.49 -1.17 21.47
CA ARG A 134 -3.02 0.16 21.77
C ARG A 134 -4.47 0.08 22.26
N ARG A 135 -5.35 -0.67 21.56
CA ARG A 135 -6.79 -0.74 21.89
C ARG A 135 -7.08 -1.36 23.26
N GLY A 136 -6.23 -2.27 23.70
CA GLY A 136 -6.39 -2.93 24.98
C GLY A 136 -6.09 -2.06 26.20
N GLY A 137 -5.74 -0.77 26.00
CA GLY A 137 -5.27 0.10 27.06
C GLY A 137 -3.92 -0.34 27.62
N GLY A 138 -3.40 0.38 28.60
CA GLY A 138 -2.09 0.04 29.19
C GLY A 138 -1.55 1.11 30.12
N GLY A 139 -0.47 0.78 30.85
CA GLY A 139 0.16 1.72 31.78
C GLY A 139 -0.78 2.23 32.88
N GLY A 140 -1.80 1.44 33.25
CA GLY A 140 -2.84 1.83 34.22
C GLY A 140 -3.95 2.72 33.63
N ILE A 141 -4.03 2.86 32.31
CA ILE A 141 -5.05 3.66 31.60
C ILE A 141 -6.02 2.69 30.92
N ALA A 142 -7.30 2.80 31.28
CA ALA A 142 -8.36 2.00 30.67
C ALA A 142 -8.62 2.43 29.22
N PRO A 143 -9.09 1.52 28.31
CA PRO A 143 -9.35 1.84 26.92
C PRO A 143 -10.24 3.08 26.72
N GLY A 144 -11.38 3.19 27.42
CA GLY A 144 -12.27 4.33 27.29
C GLY A 144 -11.60 5.66 27.66
N ALA A 145 -10.87 5.70 28.78
CA ALA A 145 -10.15 6.91 29.21
C ALA A 145 -9.02 7.29 28.22
N LEU A 146 -8.41 6.31 27.57
CA LEU A 146 -7.42 6.54 26.52
C LEU A 146 -8.07 7.18 25.29
N GLU A 147 -9.20 6.62 24.82
CA GLU A 147 -9.95 7.17 23.67
C GLU A 147 -10.45 8.58 23.97
N ASP A 148 -11.11 8.79 25.12
CA ASP A 148 -11.61 10.12 25.50
C ASP A 148 -10.49 11.16 25.54
N THR A 149 -9.29 10.78 26.04
CA THR A 149 -8.14 11.68 26.09
C THR A 149 -7.65 12.04 24.69
N LEU A 150 -7.51 11.05 23.80
CA LEU A 150 -7.03 11.27 22.43
C LEU A 150 -8.05 12.04 21.59
N GLU A 151 -9.35 11.73 21.70
CA GLU A 151 -10.41 12.44 21.00
C GLU A 151 -10.50 13.90 21.44
N PHE A 152 -10.40 14.17 22.74
CA PHE A 152 -10.46 15.53 23.28
C PHE A 152 -9.38 16.47 22.70
N ILE A 153 -8.18 15.94 22.44
CA ILE A 153 -7.07 16.70 21.83
C ILE A 153 -6.93 16.47 20.33
N SER A 154 -7.87 15.75 19.71
CA SER A 154 -7.84 15.38 18.29
C SER A 154 -6.52 14.69 17.87
N ALA A 155 -6.01 13.81 18.72
CA ALA A 155 -4.80 13.05 18.46
C ALA A 155 -5.12 11.62 18.01
N GLY A 156 -4.39 11.12 17.00
CA GLY A 156 -4.40 9.74 16.56
C GLY A 156 -3.18 9.00 17.10
N VAL A 157 -3.39 7.77 17.59
CA VAL A 157 -2.30 6.84 17.93
C VAL A 157 -2.64 5.48 17.36
N GLY A 158 -1.75 4.95 16.53
CA GLY A 158 -1.83 3.61 15.97
C GLY A 158 -0.74 2.68 16.50
N SER A 159 -0.96 1.36 16.38
CA SER A 159 0.09 0.38 16.62
C SER A 159 -0.07 -0.83 15.70
N SER A 160 1.04 -1.44 15.31
CA SER A 160 1.06 -2.65 14.50
C SER A 160 2.16 -3.62 14.94
N ALA A 161 1.93 -4.90 14.70
CA ALA A 161 2.95 -5.94 14.82
C ALA A 161 2.84 -6.86 13.60
N GLY A 162 3.92 -7.00 12.86
CA GLY A 162 3.96 -7.79 11.63
C GLY A 162 5.24 -8.61 11.53
N VAL A 163 5.35 -9.36 10.44
CA VAL A 163 6.45 -10.30 10.18
C VAL A 163 7.83 -9.64 10.27
N TRP A 164 7.98 -8.41 9.82
CA TRP A 164 9.27 -7.73 9.71
C TRP A 164 9.48 -6.61 10.72
N THR A 165 8.41 -5.97 11.11
CA THR A 165 8.47 -4.79 11.97
C THR A 165 7.28 -4.75 12.92
N ALA A 166 7.51 -4.28 14.15
CA ALA A 166 6.48 -3.63 14.92
C ALA A 166 6.57 -2.12 14.70
N SER A 167 5.46 -1.42 14.82
CA SER A 167 5.46 0.04 14.71
C SER A 167 4.37 0.67 15.57
N PHE A 168 4.55 1.94 15.84
CA PHE A 168 3.47 2.82 16.26
C PHE A 168 3.56 4.14 15.49
N ASP A 169 2.43 4.82 15.41
CA ASP A 169 2.30 6.13 14.79
C ASP A 169 1.51 7.08 15.68
N ILE A 170 1.83 8.37 15.57
CA ILE A 170 1.18 9.48 16.26
C ILE A 170 0.92 10.59 15.26
N ASP A 171 -0.32 11.08 15.25
CA ASP A 171 -0.76 12.26 14.53
C ASP A 171 -1.42 13.22 15.53
N CYS A 172 -0.91 14.44 15.69
CA CYS A 172 -1.46 15.37 16.67
C CYS A 172 -1.07 16.83 16.38
N LEU A 173 -1.64 17.74 17.16
CA LEU A 173 -1.19 19.12 17.17
C LEU A 173 0.19 19.24 17.84
N THR A 174 1.02 20.15 17.36
CA THR A 174 2.37 20.42 17.90
C THR A 174 2.39 20.62 19.42
N LYS A 175 1.42 21.36 19.96
CA LYS A 175 1.31 21.64 21.40
C LYS A 175 1.09 20.39 22.26
N ASP A 176 0.51 19.32 21.67
CA ASP A 176 0.12 18.10 22.38
C ASP A 176 1.15 16.98 22.19
N PHE A 177 2.11 17.13 21.26
CA PHE A 177 3.02 16.05 20.85
C PHE A 177 3.79 15.42 22.02
N ALA A 178 4.37 16.22 22.90
CA ALA A 178 5.13 15.68 24.04
C ALA A 178 4.26 14.85 24.99
N SER A 179 3.02 15.27 25.24
CA SER A 179 2.08 14.57 26.11
C SER A 179 1.55 13.29 25.46
N VAL A 180 1.23 13.32 24.15
CA VAL A 180 0.79 12.14 23.39
C VAL A 180 1.93 11.12 23.27
N LEU A 181 3.15 11.58 23.06
CA LEU A 181 4.34 10.72 23.01
C LEU A 181 4.56 9.98 24.35
N ALA A 182 4.47 10.69 25.47
CA ALA A 182 4.60 10.10 26.80
C ALA A 182 3.45 9.10 27.10
N LEU A 183 2.22 9.45 26.73
CA LEU A 183 1.03 8.59 26.85
C LEU A 183 1.20 7.31 26.03
N THR A 184 1.59 7.42 24.76
CA THR A 184 1.85 6.30 23.87
C THR A 184 2.90 5.35 24.43
N LYS A 185 4.04 5.89 24.88
CA LYS A 185 5.10 5.09 25.52
C LYS A 185 4.57 4.30 26.72
N LYS A 186 3.81 4.96 27.60
CA LYS A 186 3.23 4.33 28.80
C LYS A 186 2.30 3.18 28.46
N VAL A 187 1.43 3.35 27.45
CA VAL A 187 0.49 2.31 27.00
C VAL A 187 1.21 1.14 26.34
N LEU A 188 2.12 1.41 25.41
CA LEU A 188 2.77 0.38 24.59
C LEU A 188 3.80 -0.46 25.39
N LEU A 189 4.48 0.13 26.38
CA LEU A 189 5.43 -0.61 27.22
C LEU A 189 4.75 -1.49 28.29
N ALA A 190 3.49 -1.20 28.63
CA ALA A 190 2.74 -1.97 29.63
C ALA A 190 1.29 -2.22 29.17
N PRO A 191 1.08 -2.94 28.03
CA PRO A 191 -0.25 -3.17 27.48
C PRO A 191 -1.10 -4.02 28.43
N ALA A 192 -2.35 -3.63 28.65
CA ALA A 192 -3.27 -4.31 29.57
C ALA A 192 -4.03 -5.45 28.90
N PHE A 193 -4.30 -5.35 27.60
CA PHE A 193 -5.12 -6.30 26.83
C PHE A 193 -6.51 -6.49 27.46
N ASP A 194 -7.24 -5.37 27.57
CA ASP A 194 -8.59 -5.37 28.14
C ASP A 194 -9.49 -6.43 27.51
N LYS A 195 -10.26 -7.13 28.36
CA LYS A 195 -11.05 -8.28 27.92
C LYS A 195 -12.22 -7.90 27.03
N GLU A 196 -12.88 -6.77 27.27
CA GLU A 196 -14.00 -6.31 26.47
C GLU A 196 -13.50 -5.92 25.05
N GLN A 197 -12.39 -5.19 24.98
CA GLN A 197 -11.75 -4.86 23.71
C GLN A 197 -11.28 -6.10 22.96
N LEU A 198 -10.77 -7.11 23.67
CA LEU A 198 -10.38 -8.38 23.08
C LEU A 198 -11.59 -9.10 22.46
N GLU A 199 -12.73 -9.18 23.14
CA GLU A 199 -13.94 -9.81 22.57
C GLU A 199 -14.45 -9.06 21.32
N ILE A 200 -14.36 -7.74 21.29
CA ILE A 200 -14.69 -6.94 20.10
C ILE A 200 -13.75 -7.31 18.93
N VAL A 201 -12.44 -7.38 19.18
CA VAL A 201 -11.47 -7.71 18.12
C VAL A 201 -11.63 -9.14 17.64
N LYS A 202 -11.83 -10.12 18.54
CA LYS A 202 -12.14 -11.53 18.21
C LYS A 202 -13.35 -11.64 17.28
N THR A 203 -14.45 -10.96 17.63
CA THR A 203 -15.67 -10.96 16.81
C THR A 203 -15.40 -10.37 15.41
N LYS A 204 -14.70 -9.25 15.34
CA LYS A 204 -14.34 -8.64 14.05
C LYS A 204 -13.45 -9.54 13.20
N SER A 205 -12.42 -10.15 13.78
CA SER A 205 -11.50 -11.04 13.07
C SER A 205 -12.20 -12.32 12.60
N ALA A 206 -13.03 -12.93 13.44
CA ALA A 206 -13.82 -14.10 13.04
C ALA A 206 -14.79 -13.79 11.90
N THR A 207 -15.50 -12.64 11.97
CA THR A 207 -16.38 -12.19 10.87
C THR A 207 -15.59 -11.89 9.61
N ALA A 208 -14.44 -11.25 9.71
CA ALA A 208 -13.57 -10.99 8.55
C ALA A 208 -13.09 -12.29 7.88
N TYR A 209 -12.77 -13.32 8.67
CA TYR A 209 -12.45 -14.65 8.17
C TYR A 209 -13.66 -15.29 7.46
N GLU A 210 -14.85 -15.25 8.03
CA GLU A 210 -16.07 -15.78 7.39
C GLU A 210 -16.32 -15.10 6.04
N GLN A 211 -16.05 -13.80 5.94
CA GLN A 211 -16.22 -12.97 4.73
C GLN A 211 -15.01 -12.95 3.80
N ARG A 212 -13.95 -13.76 4.04
CA ARG A 212 -12.70 -13.70 3.27
C ARG A 212 -12.85 -14.04 1.79
N TYR A 213 -13.93 -14.73 1.43
CA TYR A 213 -14.22 -15.14 0.06
C TYR A 213 -15.54 -14.56 -0.51
N ASP A 214 -16.11 -13.52 0.12
CA ASP A 214 -17.35 -12.90 -0.32
C ASP A 214 -17.22 -12.21 -1.69
N THR A 215 -16.04 -11.66 -1.98
CA THR A 215 -15.81 -10.97 -3.25
C THR A 215 -14.88 -11.77 -4.16
N PRO A 216 -15.15 -11.77 -5.50
CA PRO A 216 -14.27 -12.45 -6.45
C PRO A 216 -12.82 -12.00 -6.40
N ALA A 217 -12.57 -10.73 -6.09
CA ALA A 217 -11.21 -10.19 -5.95
C ALA A 217 -10.44 -10.81 -4.76
N LYS A 218 -11.10 -11.04 -3.61
CA LYS A 218 -10.51 -11.73 -2.46
C LYS A 218 -10.21 -13.20 -2.79
N VAL A 219 -11.13 -13.88 -3.47
CA VAL A 219 -10.92 -15.25 -3.95
C VAL A 219 -9.74 -15.32 -4.91
N LEU A 220 -9.63 -14.38 -5.86
CA LEU A 220 -8.50 -14.31 -6.80
C LEU A 220 -7.17 -14.09 -6.06
N SER A 221 -7.15 -13.24 -5.03
CA SER A 221 -5.94 -13.01 -4.24
C SER A 221 -5.47 -14.28 -3.54
N ALA A 222 -6.39 -15.02 -2.91
CA ALA A 222 -6.10 -16.30 -2.25
C ALA A 222 -5.65 -17.38 -3.27
N LEU A 223 -6.34 -17.49 -4.42
CA LEU A 223 -5.95 -18.40 -5.49
C LEU A 223 -4.54 -18.10 -6.00
N ARG A 224 -4.22 -16.81 -6.24
CA ARG A 224 -2.87 -16.39 -6.65
C ARG A 224 -1.80 -16.81 -5.63
N ALA A 225 -2.06 -16.60 -4.36
CA ALA A 225 -1.14 -17.03 -3.30
C ALA A 225 -0.97 -18.56 -3.33
N LYS A 226 -2.07 -19.31 -3.36
CA LYS A 226 -2.08 -20.78 -3.31
C LYS A 226 -1.36 -21.46 -4.47
N VAL A 227 -1.48 -20.92 -5.68
CA VAL A 227 -0.88 -21.54 -6.87
C VAL A 227 0.56 -21.08 -7.15
N ASN A 228 0.97 -19.95 -6.56
CA ASN A 228 2.29 -19.39 -6.81
C ASN A 228 3.30 -19.67 -5.68
N TYR A 229 2.87 -19.78 -4.42
CA TYR A 229 3.78 -19.97 -3.29
C TYR A 229 3.75 -21.40 -2.75
N ALA A 230 4.92 -21.89 -2.36
CA ALA A 230 5.02 -23.09 -1.55
C ALA A 230 4.48 -22.81 -0.12
N PRO A 231 3.99 -23.82 0.60
CA PRO A 231 3.60 -23.66 2.01
C PRO A 231 4.73 -23.02 2.82
N ASN A 232 4.36 -22.03 3.63
CA ASN A 232 5.33 -21.24 4.39
C ASN A 232 4.66 -20.70 5.67
N ASN A 233 5.42 -20.59 6.75
CA ASN A 233 4.92 -20.10 8.04
C ASN A 233 4.47 -18.62 8.04
N ARG A 234 4.80 -17.86 7.00
CA ARG A 234 4.35 -16.47 6.79
C ARG A 234 3.01 -16.36 6.06
N LEU A 235 2.49 -17.49 5.59
CA LEU A 235 1.27 -17.57 4.80
C LEU A 235 0.17 -18.33 5.54
N TRP A 236 0.38 -18.68 6.80
CA TRP A 236 -0.66 -19.35 7.57
C TRP A 236 -1.89 -18.46 7.76
N ASP A 237 -3.06 -19.08 7.62
CA ASP A 237 -4.35 -18.44 7.85
C ASP A 237 -4.96 -18.95 9.15
N ALA A 238 -5.30 -18.06 10.07
CA ALA A 238 -6.09 -18.39 11.24
C ALA A 238 -7.57 -18.59 10.87
N THR A 239 -8.25 -19.49 11.52
CA THR A 239 -9.70 -19.75 11.32
C THR A 239 -10.56 -18.92 12.27
N GLY A 240 -11.84 -18.75 11.92
CA GLY A 240 -12.80 -18.05 12.77
C GLY A 240 -12.87 -18.62 14.20
N ASP A 241 -12.75 -19.95 14.35
CA ASP A 241 -12.73 -20.61 15.67
C ASP A 241 -11.43 -20.38 16.44
N GLU A 242 -10.30 -20.22 15.76
CA GLU A 242 -9.04 -19.87 16.40
C GLU A 242 -9.05 -18.43 16.93
N TYR A 243 -9.61 -17.49 16.17
CA TYR A 243 -9.81 -16.11 16.67
C TYR A 243 -10.69 -16.10 17.94
N LYS A 244 -11.78 -16.86 17.98
CA LYS A 244 -12.67 -16.92 19.15
C LYS A 244 -11.98 -17.47 20.41
N LYS A 245 -10.92 -18.27 20.27
CA LYS A 245 -10.19 -18.93 21.37
C LYS A 245 -9.01 -18.09 21.90
N VAL A 246 -8.62 -17.01 21.25
CA VAL A 246 -7.52 -16.14 21.70
C VAL A 246 -7.80 -15.59 23.11
N THR A 247 -6.79 -15.61 23.97
CA THR A 247 -6.87 -15.10 25.34
C THR A 247 -5.94 -13.90 25.56
N ASP A 248 -6.19 -13.13 26.61
CA ASP A 248 -5.27 -12.06 27.04
C ASP A 248 -3.89 -12.61 27.43
N ALA A 249 -3.83 -13.85 27.93
CA ALA A 249 -2.57 -14.53 28.23
C ALA A 249 -1.74 -14.80 26.97
N ASP A 250 -2.39 -15.16 25.83
CA ASP A 250 -1.72 -15.36 24.56
C ASP A 250 -1.12 -14.03 24.06
N LEU A 251 -1.91 -12.95 24.11
CA LEU A 251 -1.43 -11.61 23.73
C LEU A 251 -0.29 -11.15 24.63
N LYS A 252 -0.38 -11.33 25.94
CA LYS A 252 0.71 -11.01 26.89
C LYS A 252 1.98 -11.81 26.61
N ARG A 253 1.86 -13.07 26.24
CA ARG A 253 3.00 -13.92 25.88
C ARG A 253 3.64 -13.43 24.57
N LEU A 254 2.84 -13.17 23.53
CA LEU A 254 3.31 -12.74 22.22
C LEU A 254 3.77 -11.27 22.19
N SER A 255 3.30 -10.43 23.12
CA SER A 255 3.75 -9.02 23.17
C SER A 255 5.16 -8.84 23.75
N ARG A 256 5.71 -9.85 24.38
CA ARG A 256 7.06 -9.77 24.96
C ARG A 256 8.07 -9.48 23.87
N GLY A 257 8.84 -8.41 24.05
CA GLY A 257 9.86 -8.00 23.09
C GLY A 257 9.33 -7.42 21.77
N VAL A 258 8.02 -7.15 21.61
CA VAL A 258 7.46 -6.57 20.38
C VAL A 258 8.17 -5.28 19.99
N PHE A 259 8.38 -4.38 20.94
CA PHE A 259 9.06 -3.11 20.74
C PHE A 259 10.53 -3.14 21.18
N GLN A 260 11.11 -4.34 21.35
CA GLN A 260 12.55 -4.50 21.58
C GLN A 260 13.22 -4.79 20.25
N SER A 261 14.21 -3.98 19.88
CA SER A 261 14.94 -4.13 18.63
C SER A 261 16.32 -3.53 18.77
N SER A 262 17.30 -4.14 18.12
CA SER A 262 18.64 -3.56 17.94
C SER A 262 18.64 -2.43 16.90
N ARG A 263 17.59 -2.33 16.08
CA ARG A 263 17.46 -1.33 15.03
C ARG A 263 16.08 -0.70 15.04
N ILE A 264 16.04 0.58 15.40
CA ILE A 264 14.83 1.41 15.45
C ILE A 264 15.01 2.54 14.44
N ILE A 265 14.03 2.72 13.58
CA ILE A 265 14.03 3.80 12.59
C ILE A 265 12.73 4.58 12.73
N PHE A 266 12.83 5.92 12.80
CA PHE A 266 11.66 6.76 12.90
C PHE A 266 11.55 7.77 11.75
N ALA A 267 10.31 8.21 11.51
CA ALA A 267 9.96 9.33 10.65
C ALA A 267 9.22 10.37 11.50
N LEU A 268 9.75 11.59 11.58
CA LEU A 268 9.14 12.72 12.25
C LEU A 268 8.97 13.86 11.25
N SER A 269 7.77 14.43 11.19
CA SER A 269 7.51 15.55 10.29
C SER A 269 6.49 16.52 10.86
N GLY A 270 6.48 17.75 10.34
CA GLY A 270 5.53 18.80 10.69
C GLY A 270 6.17 19.98 11.41
N ASP A 271 5.39 20.66 12.25
CA ASP A 271 5.84 21.84 12.98
C ASP A 271 6.73 21.45 14.18
N VAL A 272 7.94 21.05 13.84
CA VAL A 272 8.98 20.62 14.79
C VAL A 272 10.30 21.32 14.50
N ASP A 273 11.04 21.60 15.57
CA ASP A 273 12.42 22.02 15.48
C ASP A 273 13.34 20.80 15.57
N ARG A 274 14.34 20.71 14.69
CA ARG A 274 15.22 19.55 14.58
C ARG A 274 15.98 19.26 15.88
N ASP A 275 16.60 20.27 16.46
CA ASP A 275 17.51 20.07 17.59
C ASP A 275 16.76 19.73 18.88
N SER A 276 15.68 20.44 19.15
CA SER A 276 14.79 20.13 20.28
C SER A 276 14.13 18.78 20.14
N SER A 277 13.74 18.38 18.92
CA SER A 277 13.21 17.05 18.65
C SER A 277 14.24 15.95 18.91
N VAL A 278 15.49 16.13 18.48
CA VAL A 278 16.57 15.18 18.77
C VAL A 278 16.75 14.99 20.27
N GLN A 279 16.74 16.08 21.06
CA GLN A 279 16.87 15.98 22.50
C GLN A 279 15.69 15.25 23.15
N MET A 280 14.45 15.58 22.77
CA MET A 280 13.23 14.93 23.25
C MET A 280 13.21 13.42 22.89
N LEU A 281 13.63 13.07 21.70
CA LEU A 281 13.66 11.67 21.26
C LEU A 281 14.79 10.87 21.94
N LYS A 282 15.92 11.48 22.30
CA LYS A 282 16.93 10.84 23.15
C LYS A 282 16.35 10.41 24.50
N GLU A 283 15.58 11.28 25.14
CA GLU A 283 14.91 10.99 26.40
C GLU A 283 13.80 9.94 26.22
N PHE A 284 13.05 10.04 25.14
CA PHE A 284 12.01 9.08 24.80
C PHE A 284 12.57 7.66 24.64
N PHE A 285 13.65 7.48 23.87
CA PHE A 285 14.21 6.17 23.57
C PHE A 285 15.16 5.64 24.67
N ALA A 286 15.51 6.41 25.69
CA ALA A 286 16.43 6.00 26.74
C ALA A 286 15.97 4.71 27.47
N ASP A 287 14.65 4.53 27.66
CA ASP A 287 14.06 3.38 28.35
C ASP A 287 13.73 2.19 27.43
N TRP A 288 13.88 2.35 26.11
CA TRP A 288 13.66 1.24 25.17
C TRP A 288 14.88 0.33 25.19
N LYS A 289 14.82 -0.72 26.00
CA LYS A 289 15.93 -1.68 26.15
C LYS A 289 16.21 -2.37 24.83
N LYS A 290 17.49 -2.35 24.42
CA LYS A 290 17.97 -3.16 23.32
C LYS A 290 17.95 -4.61 23.74
N ASP A 291 17.06 -5.41 23.16
CA ASP A 291 17.14 -6.86 23.30
C ASP A 291 17.92 -7.42 22.11
N THR A 292 19.18 -7.76 22.37
CA THR A 292 20.04 -8.45 21.42
C THR A 292 19.75 -9.96 21.37
N SER A 293 18.87 -10.47 22.25
CA SER A 293 18.58 -11.89 22.42
C SER A 293 17.33 -12.37 21.66
N THR A 294 16.65 -11.54 20.88
CA THR A 294 15.34 -11.83 20.27
C THR A 294 15.36 -12.90 19.18
N VAL A 295 16.52 -13.30 18.68
CA VAL A 295 16.66 -14.58 17.98
C VAL A 295 17.30 -15.54 18.98
N SER A 296 16.49 -16.05 19.89
CA SER A 296 16.94 -17.07 20.83
C SER A 296 17.55 -18.25 20.07
N SER A 297 18.80 -18.55 20.36
CA SER A 297 19.48 -19.78 19.91
C SER A 297 18.87 -21.07 20.48
N LYS A 298 17.76 -20.97 21.25
CA LYS A 298 16.99 -22.09 21.79
C LYS A 298 15.56 -22.08 21.23
N PRO A 299 15.28 -22.81 20.15
CA PRO A 299 13.94 -22.86 19.53
C PRO A 299 12.82 -23.39 20.45
N ALA A 300 13.16 -24.12 21.51
CA ALA A 300 12.17 -24.83 22.33
C ALA A 300 11.32 -23.93 23.25
N ASP A 301 11.79 -22.72 23.60
CA ASP A 301 11.08 -21.81 24.51
C ASP A 301 10.58 -20.51 23.84
N SER A 302 10.79 -20.34 22.54
CA SER A 302 10.38 -19.13 21.82
C SER A 302 8.99 -19.28 21.24
N ALA A 303 8.11 -18.32 21.51
CA ALA A 303 6.81 -18.20 20.83
C ALA A 303 6.96 -17.83 19.33
N PHE A 304 8.15 -17.46 18.90
CA PHE A 304 8.46 -16.97 17.57
C PHE A 304 9.67 -17.65 16.95
N VAL A 305 9.66 -17.72 15.63
CA VAL A 305 10.78 -18.15 14.80
C VAL A 305 11.08 -17.09 13.73
N ALA A 306 12.25 -17.19 13.11
CA ALA A 306 12.60 -16.33 11.98
C ALA A 306 11.64 -16.59 10.80
N PRO A 307 11.21 -15.54 10.07
CA PRO A 307 10.40 -15.70 8.87
C PRO A 307 11.22 -16.41 7.78
N GLN A 308 10.64 -17.45 7.19
CA GLN A 308 11.25 -18.16 6.08
C GLN A 308 11.11 -17.35 4.78
N PRO A 309 12.10 -17.38 3.86
CA PRO A 309 11.94 -16.81 2.53
C PRO A 309 10.75 -17.43 1.80
N LEU A 310 9.97 -16.63 1.07
CA LEU A 310 8.91 -17.14 0.21
C LEU A 310 9.53 -17.89 -0.98
N ALA A 311 9.07 -19.12 -1.20
CA ALA A 311 9.47 -19.95 -2.32
C ALA A 311 8.33 -20.05 -3.32
N TYR A 312 8.66 -19.89 -4.61
CA TYR A 312 7.68 -20.04 -5.70
C TYR A 312 7.57 -21.49 -6.16
N LEU A 313 6.35 -21.94 -6.39
CA LEU A 313 6.07 -23.28 -6.93
C LEU A 313 6.55 -23.43 -8.37
N ARG A 314 6.61 -22.33 -9.15
CA ARG A 314 7.03 -22.32 -10.58
C ARG A 314 6.30 -23.38 -11.41
N LYS A 315 4.99 -23.48 -11.24
CA LYS A 315 4.11 -24.38 -11.98
C LYS A 315 3.25 -23.55 -12.95
N PRO A 316 3.73 -23.30 -14.19
CA PRO A 316 2.91 -22.63 -15.19
C PRO A 316 1.62 -23.40 -15.45
N GLY A 317 0.57 -22.67 -15.80
CA GLY A 317 -0.71 -23.29 -16.11
C GLY A 317 -1.89 -22.39 -15.76
N THR A 318 -3.08 -22.86 -16.10
CA THR A 318 -4.34 -22.17 -15.81
C THR A 318 -5.03 -22.83 -14.62
N PHE A 319 -5.39 -22.03 -13.62
CA PHE A 319 -6.04 -22.45 -12.39
C PHE A 319 -7.33 -21.66 -12.21
N VAL A 320 -8.42 -22.35 -11.92
CA VAL A 320 -9.76 -21.75 -11.85
C VAL A 320 -10.40 -22.06 -10.52
N VAL A 321 -10.98 -21.06 -9.88
CA VAL A 321 -11.98 -21.25 -8.82
C VAL A 321 -13.34 -21.05 -9.44
N ASP A 322 -14.19 -22.09 -9.32
CA ASP A 322 -15.57 -22.05 -9.81
C ASP A 322 -16.42 -21.12 -8.95
N LYS A 323 -16.99 -20.09 -9.57
CA LYS A 323 -17.88 -19.14 -8.91
C LYS A 323 -18.88 -18.61 -9.90
N ASP A 324 -20.17 -18.68 -9.54
CA ASP A 324 -21.26 -18.16 -10.37
C ASP A 324 -21.29 -16.63 -10.30
N ILE A 325 -20.67 -16.01 -11.28
CA ILE A 325 -20.53 -14.55 -11.44
C ILE A 325 -20.58 -14.19 -12.92
N THR A 326 -20.95 -12.95 -13.20
CA THR A 326 -21.06 -12.43 -14.58
C THR A 326 -19.76 -11.82 -15.12
N GLN A 327 -18.82 -11.48 -14.23
CA GLN A 327 -17.53 -10.93 -14.60
C GLN A 327 -16.42 -11.76 -13.96
N ALA A 328 -15.61 -12.39 -14.79
CA ALA A 328 -14.43 -13.12 -14.35
C ALA A 328 -13.33 -12.16 -13.88
N ASN A 329 -12.66 -12.53 -12.80
CA ASN A 329 -11.46 -11.84 -12.31
C ASN A 329 -10.23 -12.67 -12.66
N ILE A 330 -9.24 -12.06 -13.30
CA ILE A 330 -8.09 -12.76 -13.87
C ILE A 330 -6.80 -12.10 -13.40
N ALA A 331 -5.81 -12.93 -13.04
CA ALA A 331 -4.45 -12.50 -12.81
C ALA A 331 -3.46 -13.48 -13.45
N ILE A 332 -2.51 -12.95 -14.18
CA ILE A 332 -1.44 -13.68 -14.87
C ILE A 332 -0.14 -13.29 -14.18
N ASN A 333 0.58 -14.26 -13.65
CA ASN A 333 1.75 -14.01 -12.81
C ASN A 333 2.96 -14.84 -13.26
N GLN A 334 4.15 -14.28 -13.07
CA GLN A 334 5.41 -14.99 -13.17
C GLN A 334 6.34 -14.52 -12.04
N PRO A 335 7.17 -15.41 -11.45
CA PRO A 335 8.21 -14.99 -10.51
C PRO A 335 9.14 -13.96 -11.14
N PHE A 336 9.41 -12.91 -10.39
CA PHE A 336 10.30 -11.81 -10.78
C PHE A 336 11.53 -11.79 -9.86
N VAL A 337 12.30 -10.74 -9.88
CA VAL A 337 13.52 -10.60 -9.08
C VAL A 337 13.26 -9.97 -7.72
N LYS A 338 14.10 -10.33 -6.74
CA LYS A 338 14.26 -9.56 -5.50
C LYS A 338 15.16 -8.35 -5.78
N ARG A 339 14.87 -7.20 -5.21
CA ARG A 339 15.69 -5.99 -5.31
C ARG A 339 16.83 -5.96 -4.26
N PRO A 340 17.96 -5.24 -4.57
CA PRO A 340 18.28 -4.63 -5.85
C PRO A 340 18.65 -5.65 -6.93
N HIS A 341 18.26 -5.40 -8.18
CA HIS A 341 18.56 -6.26 -9.32
C HIS A 341 18.62 -5.44 -10.63
N PRO A 342 19.56 -5.70 -11.55
CA PRO A 342 19.70 -4.94 -12.79
C PRO A 342 18.50 -5.02 -13.72
N ASP A 343 17.76 -6.13 -13.72
CA ASP A 343 16.57 -6.30 -14.55
C ASP A 343 15.38 -5.42 -14.10
N TYR A 344 15.42 -4.86 -12.88
CA TYR A 344 14.27 -4.15 -12.35
C TYR A 344 13.86 -2.95 -13.19
N TYR A 345 14.79 -2.05 -13.50
CA TYR A 345 14.48 -0.81 -14.22
C TYR A 345 14.04 -1.05 -15.67
N PRO A 346 14.73 -1.90 -16.46
CA PRO A 346 14.22 -2.25 -17.78
C PRO A 346 12.84 -2.95 -17.74
N ALA A 347 12.60 -3.81 -16.76
CA ALA A 347 11.31 -4.47 -16.60
C ALA A 347 10.20 -3.50 -16.15
N ALA A 348 10.52 -2.49 -15.34
CA ALA A 348 9.57 -1.44 -14.97
C ALA A 348 9.12 -0.61 -16.19
N VAL A 349 10.07 -0.22 -17.05
CA VAL A 349 9.76 0.46 -18.33
C VAL A 349 8.95 -0.46 -19.25
N ALA A 350 9.35 -1.72 -19.38
CA ALA A 350 8.64 -2.72 -20.21
C ALA A 350 7.20 -2.93 -19.75
N SER A 351 7.00 -3.07 -18.44
CA SER A 351 5.67 -3.22 -17.83
C SER A 351 4.83 -1.95 -17.99
N PHE A 352 5.45 -0.77 -17.89
CA PHE A 352 4.74 0.51 -18.13
C PHE A 352 4.18 0.58 -19.55
N ILE A 353 5.00 0.27 -20.56
CA ILE A 353 4.58 0.24 -21.97
C ILE A 353 3.49 -0.81 -22.18
N LEU A 354 3.65 -2.00 -21.61
CA LEU A 354 2.69 -3.10 -21.78
C LEU A 354 1.31 -2.75 -21.20
N GLY A 355 1.24 -2.33 -19.91
CA GLY A 355 -0.04 -2.15 -19.21
C GLY A 355 0.00 -1.15 -18.05
N GLY A 356 1.18 -0.64 -17.65
CA GLY A 356 1.32 0.26 -16.49
C GLY A 356 1.05 1.74 -16.80
N GLY A 357 1.12 2.13 -18.06
CA GLY A 357 0.96 3.51 -18.53
C GLY A 357 -0.49 3.98 -18.67
N SER A 358 -1.45 3.35 -17.97
CA SER A 358 -2.87 3.68 -18.06
C SER A 358 -3.36 3.71 -19.54
N PHE A 359 -4.06 4.74 -19.95
CA PHE A 359 -4.64 4.87 -21.29
C PHE A 359 -3.63 4.91 -22.47
N THR A 360 -2.35 5.08 -22.20
CA THR A 360 -1.32 5.07 -23.24
C THR A 360 -0.66 3.70 -23.42
N SER A 361 -0.97 2.73 -22.55
CA SER A 361 -0.38 1.39 -22.60
C SER A 361 -1.05 0.49 -23.63
N ARG A 362 -0.29 -0.48 -24.18
CA ARG A 362 -0.75 -1.38 -25.22
C ARG A 362 -1.97 -2.19 -24.83
N LEU A 363 -1.94 -2.81 -23.64
CA LEU A 363 -3.07 -3.63 -23.15
C LEU A 363 -4.34 -2.79 -22.92
N MET A 364 -4.19 -1.57 -22.40
CA MET A 364 -5.33 -0.70 -22.19
C MET A 364 -5.96 -0.28 -23.52
N ASN A 365 -5.14 0.06 -24.52
CA ASN A 365 -5.64 0.39 -25.86
C ASN A 365 -6.30 -0.84 -26.49
N ARG A 366 -5.62 -1.98 -26.56
CA ARG A 366 -6.08 -3.16 -27.30
C ARG A 366 -7.29 -3.83 -26.67
N VAL A 367 -7.26 -4.04 -25.35
CA VAL A 367 -8.31 -4.82 -24.66
C VAL A 367 -9.50 -3.96 -24.24
N ARG A 368 -9.24 -2.71 -23.83
CA ARG A 368 -10.29 -1.80 -23.37
C ARG A 368 -10.80 -0.87 -24.45
N SER A 369 -9.91 -0.10 -25.09
CA SER A 369 -10.34 0.97 -25.99
C SER A 369 -10.86 0.44 -27.33
N ASP A 370 -10.15 -0.53 -27.92
CA ASP A 370 -10.50 -1.08 -29.23
C ASP A 370 -11.63 -2.09 -29.14
N GLU A 371 -11.56 -3.01 -28.16
CA GLU A 371 -12.49 -4.16 -28.09
C GLU A 371 -13.54 -4.05 -26.97
N GLY A 372 -13.38 -3.11 -26.03
CA GLY A 372 -14.35 -2.88 -24.96
C GLY A 372 -14.52 -4.06 -23.98
N LEU A 373 -13.52 -4.95 -23.86
CA LEU A 373 -13.65 -6.18 -23.09
C LEU A 373 -13.48 -5.97 -21.59
N ALA A 374 -12.73 -4.96 -21.18
CA ALA A 374 -12.43 -4.70 -19.77
C ALA A 374 -12.58 -3.23 -19.41
N TYR A 375 -13.08 -2.94 -18.20
CA TYR A 375 -13.03 -1.56 -17.68
C TYR A 375 -11.61 -1.15 -17.33
N SER A 376 -10.83 -2.07 -16.77
CA SER A 376 -9.45 -1.87 -16.39
C SER A 376 -8.62 -3.12 -16.67
N ILE A 377 -7.47 -2.93 -17.28
CA ILE A 377 -6.42 -3.93 -17.42
C ILE A 377 -5.10 -3.25 -17.13
N TYR A 378 -4.21 -3.91 -16.40
CA TYR A 378 -2.91 -3.33 -16.06
C TYR A 378 -1.81 -4.39 -16.00
N SER A 379 -0.58 -3.93 -16.13
CA SER A 379 0.65 -4.70 -15.92
C SER A 379 1.52 -4.04 -14.86
N THR A 380 2.11 -4.83 -13.99
CA THR A 380 3.06 -4.37 -12.96
C THR A 380 4.22 -5.32 -12.81
N VAL A 381 5.36 -4.80 -12.35
CA VAL A 381 6.48 -5.57 -11.82
C VAL A 381 6.60 -5.32 -10.31
N GLY A 382 6.78 -6.39 -9.55
CA GLY A 382 6.90 -6.29 -8.11
C GLY A 382 8.20 -5.58 -7.69
N ASN A 383 8.15 -4.88 -6.56
CA ASN A 383 9.23 -4.05 -6.02
C ASN A 383 9.54 -4.50 -4.60
N ASP A 384 10.07 -5.72 -4.43
CA ASP A 384 10.34 -6.29 -3.13
C ASP A 384 11.86 -6.37 -2.86
N TYR A 385 12.27 -5.93 -1.66
CA TYR A 385 13.66 -5.94 -1.18
C TYR A 385 13.95 -7.12 -0.24
N ARG A 386 12.94 -7.84 0.20
CA ARG A 386 13.05 -8.95 1.14
C ARG A 386 12.88 -10.29 0.49
N ASP A 387 11.96 -10.37 -0.47
CA ASP A 387 11.62 -11.59 -1.19
C ASP A 387 11.69 -11.43 -2.70
N THR A 388 11.67 -12.54 -3.39
CA THR A 388 11.40 -12.57 -4.82
C THR A 388 10.01 -12.01 -5.09
N ALA A 389 9.89 -11.12 -6.05
CA ALA A 389 8.65 -10.49 -6.44
C ALA A 389 7.92 -11.25 -7.56
N MET A 390 6.81 -10.70 -8.06
CA MET A 390 6.11 -11.20 -9.25
C MET A 390 5.93 -10.10 -10.28
N THR A 391 5.90 -10.47 -11.56
CA THR A 391 5.18 -9.71 -12.58
C THR A 391 3.71 -10.07 -12.53
N THR A 392 2.85 -9.14 -12.87
CA THR A 392 1.40 -9.34 -12.88
C THR A 392 0.78 -8.63 -14.07
N ILE A 393 -0.11 -9.33 -14.80
CA ILE A 393 -1.13 -8.71 -15.65
C ILE A 393 -2.47 -9.06 -14.99
N ALA A 394 -3.35 -8.08 -14.78
CA ALA A 394 -4.65 -8.34 -14.17
C ALA A 394 -5.76 -7.54 -14.84
N LEU A 395 -6.94 -8.16 -14.93
CA LEU A 395 -8.13 -7.59 -15.51
C LEU A 395 -9.39 -8.18 -14.90
N GLN A 396 -10.50 -7.49 -15.13
CA GLN A 396 -11.84 -7.99 -14.94
C GLN A 396 -12.60 -7.87 -16.27
N THR A 397 -13.23 -8.96 -16.71
CA THR A 397 -13.96 -9.02 -18.00
C THR A 397 -15.22 -9.88 -17.88
N LYS A 398 -16.14 -9.75 -18.84
CA LYS A 398 -17.30 -10.65 -18.92
C LYS A 398 -16.83 -12.09 -19.09
N VAL A 399 -17.54 -13.03 -18.46
CA VAL A 399 -17.14 -14.46 -18.48
C VAL A 399 -17.05 -15.02 -19.91
N GLU A 400 -17.89 -14.57 -20.83
CA GLU A 400 -17.88 -14.99 -22.24
C GLU A 400 -16.68 -14.43 -23.02
N SER A 401 -16.02 -13.39 -22.49
CA SER A 401 -14.92 -12.70 -23.17
C SER A 401 -13.53 -13.14 -22.67
N VAL A 402 -13.46 -14.07 -21.71
CA VAL A 402 -12.19 -14.44 -21.05
C VAL A 402 -11.17 -14.99 -22.04
N ASP A 403 -11.55 -15.95 -22.89
CA ASP A 403 -10.65 -16.55 -23.89
C ASP A 403 -10.13 -15.51 -24.87
N PHE A 404 -11.00 -14.67 -25.38
CA PHE A 404 -10.64 -13.60 -26.31
C PHE A 404 -9.73 -12.56 -25.66
N ALA A 405 -10.03 -12.14 -24.45
CA ALA A 405 -9.18 -11.20 -23.71
C ALA A 405 -7.77 -11.77 -23.44
N LEU A 406 -7.67 -13.06 -23.06
CA LEU A 406 -6.38 -13.72 -22.88
C LEU A 406 -5.59 -13.83 -24.19
N THR A 407 -6.28 -14.11 -25.30
CA THR A 407 -5.65 -14.14 -26.64
C THR A 407 -5.03 -12.80 -26.98
N LEU A 408 -5.77 -11.70 -26.84
CA LEU A 408 -5.28 -10.36 -27.12
C LEU A 408 -4.11 -9.94 -26.21
N ILE A 409 -4.18 -10.32 -24.91
CA ILE A 409 -3.08 -10.04 -23.98
C ILE A 409 -1.79 -10.72 -24.46
N PHE A 410 -1.86 -12.00 -24.83
CA PHE A 410 -0.65 -12.71 -25.24
C PHE A 410 -0.17 -12.31 -26.64
N GLU A 411 -1.05 -11.91 -27.56
CA GLU A 411 -0.66 -11.29 -28.83
C GLU A 411 0.16 -10.01 -28.59
N GLU A 412 -0.28 -9.12 -27.70
CA GLU A 412 0.47 -7.88 -27.40
C GLU A 412 1.79 -8.16 -26.67
N VAL A 413 1.82 -9.15 -25.77
CA VAL A 413 3.06 -9.60 -25.11
C VAL A 413 4.05 -10.14 -26.17
N GLU A 414 3.61 -11.02 -27.06
CA GLU A 414 4.44 -11.62 -28.10
C GLU A 414 4.93 -10.56 -29.09
N LYS A 415 4.07 -9.61 -29.49
CA LYS A 415 4.41 -8.50 -30.36
C LYS A 415 5.49 -7.62 -29.72
N LEU A 416 5.32 -7.21 -28.46
CA LEU A 416 6.32 -6.42 -27.75
C LEU A 416 7.64 -7.19 -27.55
N ALA A 417 7.58 -8.50 -27.28
CA ALA A 417 8.76 -9.36 -27.19
C ALA A 417 9.51 -9.51 -28.50
N LYS A 418 8.81 -9.52 -29.64
CA LYS A 418 9.39 -9.72 -30.98
C LYS A 418 9.87 -8.41 -31.59
N GLU A 419 9.05 -7.38 -31.57
CA GLU A 419 9.29 -6.11 -32.27
C GLU A 419 9.99 -5.07 -31.39
N GLY A 420 9.77 -5.13 -30.09
CA GLY A 420 10.19 -4.09 -29.14
C GLY A 420 9.20 -2.92 -29.06
N PRO A 421 9.53 -1.90 -28.26
CA PRO A 421 8.76 -0.67 -28.20
C PRO A 421 9.09 0.25 -29.40
N THR A 422 8.16 1.14 -29.75
CA THR A 422 8.48 2.29 -30.60
C THR A 422 9.33 3.29 -29.83
N ALA A 423 10.02 4.19 -30.54
CA ALA A 423 10.78 5.27 -29.91
C ALA A 423 9.89 6.17 -29.04
N GLU A 424 8.67 6.45 -29.51
CA GLU A 424 7.69 7.26 -28.78
C GLU A 424 7.23 6.58 -27.49
N GLU A 425 6.85 5.29 -27.54
CA GLU A 425 6.47 4.50 -26.34
C GLU A 425 7.58 4.48 -25.30
N LEU A 426 8.82 4.30 -25.73
CA LEU A 426 9.97 4.26 -24.83
C LEU A 426 10.20 5.60 -24.14
N GLU A 427 10.22 6.70 -24.89
CA GLU A 427 10.45 8.03 -24.34
C GLU A 427 9.29 8.48 -23.44
N GLN A 428 8.04 8.22 -23.81
CA GLN A 428 6.87 8.48 -22.96
C GLN A 428 6.93 7.69 -21.66
N ALA A 429 7.30 6.41 -21.70
CA ALA A 429 7.40 5.57 -20.52
C ALA A 429 8.48 6.08 -19.55
N LYS A 430 9.68 6.38 -20.06
CA LYS A 430 10.78 6.95 -19.26
C LYS A 430 10.36 8.27 -18.61
N LYS A 431 9.83 9.18 -19.42
CA LYS A 431 9.38 10.49 -18.96
C LYS A 431 8.31 10.35 -17.86
N ALA A 432 7.27 9.56 -18.08
CA ALA A 432 6.19 9.38 -17.12
C ALA A 432 6.68 8.77 -15.80
N LEU A 433 7.57 7.76 -15.85
CA LEU A 433 8.14 7.14 -14.65
C LEU A 433 9.00 8.12 -13.85
N ILE A 434 9.80 8.96 -14.51
CA ILE A 434 10.62 9.98 -13.85
C ILE A 434 9.74 11.12 -13.31
N GLU A 435 8.80 11.61 -14.08
CA GLU A 435 7.89 12.70 -13.69
C GLU A 435 6.89 12.28 -12.60
N SER A 436 6.74 10.98 -12.31
CA SER A 436 5.96 10.50 -11.17
C SER A 436 6.69 10.61 -9.83
N LEU A 437 8.01 10.81 -9.81
CA LEU A 437 8.80 10.89 -8.57
C LEU A 437 8.35 11.99 -7.60
N PRO A 438 8.01 13.21 -8.04
CA PRO A 438 7.55 14.26 -7.13
C PRO A 438 6.36 13.86 -6.26
N SER A 439 5.45 13.04 -6.80
CA SER A 439 4.27 12.58 -6.06
C SER A 439 4.61 11.71 -4.84
N LEU A 440 5.81 11.12 -4.81
CA LEU A 440 6.29 10.38 -3.64
C LEU A 440 6.67 11.31 -2.47
N PHE A 441 7.01 12.56 -2.77
CA PHE A 441 7.50 13.57 -1.83
C PHE A 441 6.52 14.74 -1.69
N ASP A 442 5.23 14.48 -1.89
CA ASP A 442 4.15 15.48 -1.91
C ASP A 442 3.92 16.15 -0.55
N SER A 443 4.32 15.50 0.52
CA SER A 443 4.19 16.00 1.88
C SER A 443 5.44 15.71 2.74
N PRO A 444 5.66 16.49 3.81
CA PRO A 444 6.71 16.21 4.79
C PRO A 444 6.60 14.81 5.41
N ALA A 445 5.37 14.37 5.69
CA ALA A 445 5.11 13.05 6.27
C ALA A 445 5.47 11.92 5.28
N SER A 446 5.09 12.06 3.99
CA SER A 446 5.47 11.12 2.92
C SER A 446 6.99 11.06 2.80
N THR A 447 7.65 12.23 2.75
CA THR A 447 9.11 12.34 2.62
C THR A 447 9.84 11.62 3.76
N ALA A 448 9.50 11.93 5.02
CA ALA A 448 10.11 11.30 6.20
C ALA A 448 9.88 9.78 6.20
N THR A 449 8.66 9.35 5.90
CA THR A 449 8.27 7.92 5.87
C THR A 449 9.00 7.15 4.78
N ILE A 450 9.13 7.72 3.59
CA ILE A 450 9.83 7.10 2.45
C ILE A 450 11.31 6.88 2.79
N PHE A 451 11.95 7.84 3.44
CA PHE A 451 13.34 7.70 3.85
C PHE A 451 13.50 6.66 4.95
N ALA A 452 12.65 6.69 5.97
CA ALA A 452 12.67 5.70 7.05
C ALA A 452 12.45 4.26 6.53
N LYS A 453 11.43 4.06 5.69
CA LYS A 453 11.18 2.77 5.05
C LYS A 453 12.29 2.38 4.07
N GLY A 454 12.88 3.35 3.38
CA GLY A 454 14.03 3.13 2.50
C GLY A 454 15.21 2.56 3.28
N GLU A 455 15.57 3.15 4.41
CA GLU A 455 16.64 2.67 5.28
C GLU A 455 16.33 1.28 5.87
N LEU A 456 15.07 1.01 6.27
CA LEU A 456 14.63 -0.34 6.69
C LEU A 456 14.84 -1.41 5.62
N LEU A 457 14.66 -1.05 4.36
CA LEU A 457 14.80 -1.94 3.21
C LEU A 457 16.22 -1.98 2.66
N GLY A 458 17.18 -1.27 3.29
CA GLY A 458 18.57 -1.22 2.85
C GLY A 458 18.79 -0.45 1.54
N LYS A 459 17.90 0.49 1.19
CA LYS A 459 18.13 1.39 0.05
C LYS A 459 19.28 2.34 0.34
N THR A 460 20.07 2.64 -0.69
CA THR A 460 21.12 3.65 -0.61
C THR A 460 20.52 5.06 -0.51
N PHE A 461 21.29 6.03 -0.04
CA PHE A 461 20.89 7.43 -0.06
C PHE A 461 20.71 7.97 -1.49
N ASP A 462 21.44 7.41 -2.45
CA ASP A 462 21.38 7.80 -3.86
C ASP A 462 20.26 7.10 -4.64
N HIS A 463 19.43 6.30 -3.95
CA HIS A 463 18.40 5.46 -4.58
C HIS A 463 17.53 6.20 -5.62
N TYR A 464 17.11 7.43 -5.34
CA TYR A 464 16.24 8.18 -6.24
C TYR A 464 17.02 8.89 -7.36
N LEU A 465 18.30 9.21 -7.15
CA LEU A 465 19.21 9.68 -8.20
C LEU A 465 19.54 8.53 -9.15
N ASP A 466 19.86 7.36 -8.60
CA ASP A 466 20.09 6.14 -9.38
C ASP A 466 18.82 5.73 -10.17
N TYR A 467 17.63 5.89 -9.59
CA TYR A 467 16.37 5.60 -10.28
C TYR A 467 16.23 6.40 -11.58
N VAL A 468 16.45 7.71 -11.53
CA VAL A 468 16.37 8.60 -12.71
C VAL A 468 17.39 8.17 -13.75
N LYS A 469 18.65 7.94 -13.34
CA LYS A 469 19.73 7.50 -14.21
C LYS A 469 19.43 6.16 -14.89
N GLU A 470 19.02 5.17 -14.12
CA GLU A 470 18.76 3.82 -14.61
C GLU A 470 17.55 3.77 -15.54
N ILE A 471 16.45 4.46 -15.22
CA ILE A 471 15.29 4.58 -16.12
C ILE A 471 15.66 5.28 -17.42
N SER A 472 16.43 6.38 -17.36
CA SER A 472 16.87 7.13 -18.56
C SER A 472 17.74 6.28 -19.48
N ALA A 473 18.54 5.39 -18.93
CA ALA A 473 19.47 4.54 -19.68
C ALA A 473 18.82 3.31 -20.36
N VAL A 474 17.55 3.01 -20.09
CA VAL A 474 16.87 1.82 -20.64
C VAL A 474 16.79 1.89 -22.16
N THR A 475 17.14 0.79 -22.85
CA THR A 475 17.13 0.67 -24.30
C THR A 475 15.94 -0.16 -24.82
N PRO A 476 15.57 -0.05 -26.10
CA PRO A 476 14.53 -0.89 -26.72
C PRO A 476 14.82 -2.39 -26.59
N GLU A 477 16.09 -2.79 -26.74
CA GLU A 477 16.53 -4.18 -26.66
C GLU A 477 16.35 -4.75 -25.24
N GLN A 478 16.61 -3.92 -24.22
CA GLN A 478 16.37 -4.30 -22.83
C GLN A 478 14.88 -4.48 -22.57
N VAL A 479 14.02 -3.57 -23.03
CA VAL A 479 12.55 -3.72 -22.92
C VAL A 479 12.09 -5.04 -23.53
N LYS A 480 12.51 -5.30 -24.77
CA LYS A 480 12.22 -6.54 -25.51
C LYS A 480 12.68 -7.78 -24.73
N ALA A 481 13.89 -7.77 -24.20
CA ALA A 481 14.44 -8.86 -23.40
C ALA A 481 13.65 -9.11 -22.11
N MET A 482 13.19 -8.04 -21.43
CA MET A 482 12.41 -8.17 -20.19
C MET A 482 11.04 -8.78 -20.43
N ILE A 483 10.35 -8.38 -21.50
CA ILE A 483 9.07 -8.98 -21.88
C ILE A 483 9.23 -10.46 -22.19
N ALA A 484 10.21 -10.84 -23.02
CA ALA A 484 10.50 -12.23 -23.36
C ALA A 484 10.90 -13.09 -22.14
N LYS A 485 11.54 -12.48 -21.14
CA LYS A 485 12.01 -13.17 -19.93
C LYS A 485 10.93 -13.34 -18.87
N TYR A 486 10.14 -12.28 -18.61
CA TYR A 486 9.27 -12.18 -17.43
C TYR A 486 7.77 -12.12 -17.73
N PHE A 487 7.38 -12.17 -19.03
CA PHE A 487 5.99 -12.18 -19.46
C PHE A 487 5.71 -13.30 -20.48
N ALA A 488 6.58 -14.28 -20.58
CA ALA A 488 6.42 -15.41 -21.52
C ALA A 488 5.28 -16.31 -21.09
N ARG A 489 4.31 -16.54 -21.99
CA ARG A 489 3.06 -17.30 -21.74
C ARG A 489 3.32 -18.69 -21.15
N ASP A 490 4.33 -19.42 -21.65
CA ASP A 490 4.71 -20.77 -21.22
C ASP A 490 5.27 -20.84 -19.80
N LYS A 491 5.61 -19.69 -19.21
CA LYS A 491 6.16 -19.57 -17.84
C LYS A 491 5.17 -18.98 -16.85
N MET A 492 4.01 -18.56 -17.30
CA MET A 492 3.03 -17.83 -16.49
C MET A 492 2.01 -18.76 -15.83
N THR A 493 1.60 -18.36 -14.64
CA THR A 493 0.46 -18.91 -13.92
C THR A 493 -0.74 -17.99 -14.17
N ILE A 494 -1.82 -18.54 -14.72
CA ILE A 494 -3.07 -17.83 -14.99
C ILE A 494 -4.07 -18.24 -13.91
N SER A 495 -4.50 -17.31 -13.08
CA SER A 495 -5.50 -17.50 -12.03
C SER A 495 -6.81 -16.85 -12.46
N ILE A 496 -7.92 -17.60 -12.43
CA ILE A 496 -9.23 -17.14 -12.87
C ILE A 496 -10.27 -17.47 -11.79
N VAL A 497 -11.13 -16.51 -11.49
CA VAL A 497 -12.35 -16.73 -10.70
C VAL A 497 -13.54 -16.50 -11.62
N GLY A 498 -14.38 -17.51 -11.79
CA GLY A 498 -15.55 -17.46 -12.65
C GLY A 498 -16.17 -18.84 -12.90
N PRO A 499 -17.30 -18.93 -13.63
CA PRO A 499 -18.00 -20.18 -13.86
C PRO A 499 -17.23 -21.09 -14.80
N VAL A 500 -16.75 -22.24 -14.28
CA VAL A 500 -15.96 -23.23 -15.01
C VAL A 500 -16.65 -23.70 -16.31
N SER A 501 -17.98 -23.78 -16.30
CA SER A 501 -18.77 -24.19 -17.47
C SER A 501 -18.66 -23.25 -18.69
N LYS A 502 -18.09 -22.06 -18.52
CA LYS A 502 -17.86 -21.07 -19.59
C LYS A 502 -16.45 -21.06 -20.13
N PHE A 503 -15.55 -21.91 -19.62
CA PHE A 503 -14.10 -21.84 -19.91
C PHE A 503 -13.58 -23.06 -20.70
N ASP A 504 -14.45 -23.75 -21.48
CA ASP A 504 -14.04 -24.93 -22.26
C ASP A 504 -12.90 -24.63 -23.24
N ALA A 505 -12.87 -23.44 -23.84
CA ALA A 505 -11.81 -22.99 -24.74
C ALA A 505 -10.44 -22.82 -24.04
N LEU A 506 -10.42 -22.68 -22.72
CA LEU A 506 -9.18 -22.50 -21.94
C LEU A 506 -8.53 -23.82 -21.49
N LYS A 507 -9.13 -24.96 -21.82
CA LYS A 507 -8.59 -26.27 -21.43
C LYS A 507 -7.22 -26.54 -22.09
N PRO A 508 -6.26 -27.21 -21.35
CA PRO A 508 -6.46 -27.76 -20.01
C PRO A 508 -6.29 -26.70 -18.90
N PHE A 509 -7.14 -26.76 -17.87
CA PHE A 509 -6.99 -25.98 -16.64
C PHE A 509 -7.24 -26.87 -15.42
N THR A 510 -6.76 -26.43 -14.25
CA THR A 510 -6.96 -27.09 -12.96
C THR A 510 -7.99 -26.34 -12.15
N VAL A 511 -9.06 -27.00 -11.71
CA VAL A 511 -10.03 -26.42 -10.78
C VAL A 511 -9.51 -26.55 -9.36
N ILE A 512 -9.48 -25.43 -8.65
CA ILE A 512 -9.07 -25.36 -7.24
C ILE A 512 -10.33 -25.11 -6.41
N PRO A 513 -10.69 -26.00 -5.47
CA PRO A 513 -11.82 -25.77 -4.57
C PRO A 513 -11.59 -24.54 -3.70
N GLN A 514 -12.61 -23.68 -3.55
CA GLN A 514 -12.50 -22.42 -2.78
C GLN A 514 -12.13 -22.67 -1.32
N ASP A 515 -12.61 -23.74 -0.70
CA ASP A 515 -12.33 -24.16 0.67
C ASP A 515 -10.89 -24.66 0.89
N SER A 516 -10.15 -24.96 -0.20
CA SER A 516 -8.75 -25.39 -0.16
C SER A 516 -7.75 -24.24 -0.26
N LEU A 517 -8.21 -23.00 -0.38
CA LEU A 517 -7.33 -21.85 -0.63
C LEU A 517 -6.50 -21.43 0.60
N ASP A 518 -6.99 -21.69 1.81
CA ASP A 518 -6.29 -21.35 3.05
C ASP A 518 -4.94 -22.10 3.17
N PHE A 519 -3.95 -21.43 3.75
CA PHE A 519 -2.67 -22.02 4.11
C PHE A 519 -2.73 -22.53 5.54
N ARG A 520 -2.70 -23.84 5.75
CA ARG A 520 -2.84 -24.44 7.07
C ARG A 520 -1.60 -25.19 7.58
N GLN A 521 -0.71 -25.59 6.75
CA GLN A 521 0.62 -26.22 7.00
C GLN A 521 1.21 -26.78 5.73
#